data_cf81b5920233e6f968879777c5e2707b
#
_entry.id   cf81b5920233e6f968879777c5e2707b
#
_cell.length_a   1.000
_cell.length_b   1.000
_cell.length_c   1.000
_cell.angle_alpha   90.00
_cell.angle_beta   90.00
_cell.angle_gamma   90.00
#
_symmetry.space_group_name_H-M   'P 1'
#
loop_
_entity.id
_entity.type
_entity.pdbx_description
1 polymer ?
#
loop_
_entity_poly.entity_id
_entity_poly.type
_entity_poly.pdbx_seq_one_letter_code
_entity_poly.pdbx_strand_id
1 'polypeptide(L)'
;MPAEPVAPPAVTDDDPGGRTVRRLVAVVALVAVLPALYLRGLVHNFFDLKIYMSAMDWWRVGHPLYDYVQPDRVQGELYFTYPPFSALLLWPFGLLRLGATVTIFTVLTMAAVVLTTRWVVMPLIDRHHLPRTFTLVVAVLLVLAVESTRETITFGQINMLLVVLILADLLYAVPQARRWAGVGVGLATALKLFPGIFIVYLLATRRWRAAAVASATAAAATLLAAAIAPSDSWRFWTHELWATDRVGRTDYVGNQSLFGLLSRFTAPAKPDQLLWLLLVAVVAVYGLWRAARAARAGDALTGLTLTGLVGSLVSPITWTHHIYWFVPAVVLLADAALSADRPDEARRRRWFAGLALGITAVIVYGVVTFQAWGVEPVRTQNPADFVVQNAYVLISVLLLVVLPVPARRAQEDSDHREEKSRQMDRSPQ
;
A
#
# COMPACT_ATOMS: atom_id res chain seq x y z
N MET A 1 55.72 21.14 -8.98
CA MET A 1 54.97 19.90 -8.88
C MET A 1 53.68 20.19 -8.11
N PRO A 2 52.50 20.17 -8.70
CA PRO A 2 51.25 20.30 -7.96
C PRO A 2 50.96 18.97 -7.28
N ALA A 3 50.54 19.04 -5.99
CA ALA A 3 50.17 17.87 -5.19
C ALA A 3 48.87 17.22 -5.76
N GLU A 4 48.92 15.90 -5.97
CA GLU A 4 47.75 15.12 -6.34
C GLU A 4 46.68 15.23 -5.23
N PRO A 5 45.40 15.35 -5.57
CA PRO A 5 44.33 15.33 -4.61
C PRO A 5 44.24 13.90 -3.97
N VAL A 6 44.44 13.84 -2.67
CA VAL A 6 44.25 12.64 -1.88
C VAL A 6 42.76 12.27 -1.94
N ALA A 7 42.42 11.14 -2.55
CA ALA A 7 41.07 10.59 -2.55
C ALA A 7 40.63 10.34 -1.08
N PRO A 8 39.37 10.67 -0.71
CA PRO A 8 38.88 10.37 0.61
C PRO A 8 38.92 8.85 0.85
N PRO A 9 39.24 8.42 2.09
CA PRO A 9 39.32 6.99 2.39
C PRO A 9 37.99 6.33 2.09
N ALA A 10 38.03 5.27 1.27
CA ALA A 10 36.89 4.41 1.08
C ALA A 10 36.43 3.89 2.46
N VAL A 11 35.17 4.13 2.82
CA VAL A 11 34.56 3.56 4.01
C VAL A 11 34.57 2.03 3.81
N THR A 12 35.59 1.40 4.34
CA THR A 12 35.73 -0.06 4.30
C THR A 12 34.66 -0.62 5.24
N ASP A 13 33.74 -1.39 4.69
CA ASP A 13 32.70 -2.19 5.39
C ASP A 13 33.35 -3.34 6.23
N ASP A 14 34.60 -3.20 6.62
CA ASP A 14 35.54 -4.22 7.08
C ASP A 14 35.76 -4.29 8.60
N ASP A 15 34.77 -3.84 9.39
CA ASP A 15 34.78 -4.20 10.81
C ASP A 15 34.06 -5.55 11.03
N PRO A 16 34.82 -6.65 11.23
CA PRO A 16 34.23 -7.99 11.44
C PRO A 16 33.34 -8.05 12.68
N GLY A 17 33.65 -7.26 13.72
CA GLY A 17 32.84 -7.15 14.93
C GLY A 17 31.50 -6.50 14.68
N GLY A 18 31.49 -5.39 13.96
CA GLY A 18 30.27 -4.69 13.57
C GLY A 18 29.37 -5.54 12.66
N ARG A 19 29.93 -6.33 11.74
CA ARG A 19 29.16 -7.27 10.90
C ARG A 19 28.48 -8.35 11.72
N THR A 20 29.18 -8.91 12.71
CA THR A 20 28.64 -9.96 13.58
C THR A 20 27.52 -9.42 14.47
N VAL A 21 27.70 -8.26 15.07
CA VAL A 21 26.64 -7.58 15.88
C VAL A 21 25.41 -7.27 15.02
N ARG A 22 25.57 -6.72 13.81
CA ARG A 22 24.47 -6.42 12.90
C ARG A 22 23.70 -7.69 12.49
N ARG A 23 24.41 -8.80 12.22
CA ARG A 23 23.78 -10.10 11.91
C ARG A 23 23.02 -10.64 13.12
N LEU A 24 23.60 -10.57 14.30
CA LEU A 24 22.94 -11.02 15.53
C LEU A 24 21.66 -10.23 15.82
N VAL A 25 21.73 -8.90 15.74
CA VAL A 25 20.55 -8.02 15.91
C VAL A 25 19.45 -8.37 14.89
N ALA A 26 19.81 -8.58 13.62
CA ALA A 26 18.86 -8.97 12.58
C ALA A 26 18.20 -10.32 12.87
N VAL A 27 18.97 -11.31 13.30
CA VAL A 27 18.46 -12.64 13.66
C VAL A 27 17.56 -12.57 14.89
N VAL A 28 17.99 -11.88 15.95
CA VAL A 28 17.18 -11.72 17.17
C VAL A 28 15.86 -11.00 16.87
N ALA A 29 15.90 -9.94 16.06
CA ALA A 29 14.69 -9.22 15.66
C ALA A 29 13.75 -10.11 14.84
N LEU A 30 14.27 -10.89 13.88
CA LEU A 30 13.48 -11.84 13.10
C LEU A 30 12.85 -12.92 13.99
N VAL A 31 13.62 -13.50 14.91
CA VAL A 31 13.14 -14.51 15.87
C VAL A 31 12.06 -13.94 16.80
N ALA A 32 12.15 -12.66 17.17
CA ALA A 32 11.13 -12.02 18.00
C ALA A 32 9.82 -11.68 17.24
N VAL A 33 9.94 -11.25 15.97
CA VAL A 33 8.79 -10.86 15.16
C VAL A 33 7.94 -12.07 14.73
N LEU A 34 8.57 -13.20 14.36
CA LEU A 34 7.83 -14.39 13.90
C LEU A 34 6.87 -14.95 14.94
N PRO A 35 7.24 -15.19 16.20
CA PRO A 35 6.32 -15.63 17.24
C PRO A 35 5.21 -14.61 17.52
N ALA A 36 5.53 -13.30 17.51
CA ALA A 36 4.53 -12.26 17.71
C ALA A 36 3.47 -12.27 16.60
N LEU A 37 3.88 -12.42 15.33
CA LEU A 37 2.96 -12.58 14.19
C LEU A 37 2.13 -13.86 14.30
N TYR A 38 2.75 -14.96 14.71
CA TYR A 38 2.05 -16.24 14.89
C TYR A 38 0.98 -16.16 16.00
N LEU A 39 1.35 -15.63 17.16
CA LEU A 39 0.41 -15.45 18.27
C LEU A 39 -0.75 -14.52 17.89
N ARG A 40 -0.46 -13.48 17.14
CA ARG A 40 -1.47 -12.57 16.61
C ARG A 40 -2.37 -13.26 15.57
N GLY A 41 -1.81 -14.10 14.71
CA GLY A 41 -2.55 -14.92 13.75
C GLY A 41 -3.54 -15.86 14.44
N LEU A 42 -3.18 -16.40 15.59
CA LEU A 42 -4.09 -17.20 16.40
C LEU A 42 -5.26 -16.38 16.95
N VAL A 43 -5.04 -15.11 17.32
CA VAL A 43 -6.10 -14.21 17.79
C VAL A 43 -7.08 -13.85 16.67
N HIS A 44 -6.58 -13.45 15.50
CA HIS A 44 -7.40 -13.11 14.33
C HIS A 44 -7.89 -14.35 13.56
N ASN A 45 -7.26 -15.50 13.79
CA ASN A 45 -7.67 -16.82 13.30
C ASN A 45 -7.89 -16.89 11.78
N PHE A 46 -7.12 -16.12 10.99
CA PHE A 46 -7.22 -16.03 9.52
C PHE A 46 -8.65 -15.79 9.04
N PHE A 47 -9.30 -14.87 9.69
CA PHE A 47 -10.72 -14.59 9.61
C PHE A 47 -11.21 -14.39 8.16
N ASP A 48 -10.57 -13.51 7.39
CA ASP A 48 -10.99 -13.21 6.01
C ASP A 48 -10.74 -14.40 5.07
N LEU A 49 -9.60 -15.09 5.24
CA LEU A 49 -9.30 -16.28 4.44
C LEU A 49 -10.32 -17.38 4.68
N LYS A 50 -10.83 -17.53 5.92
CA LYS A 50 -11.90 -18.48 6.21
C LYS A 50 -13.19 -18.13 5.49
N ILE A 51 -13.57 -16.85 5.46
CA ILE A 51 -14.73 -16.39 4.70
C ILE A 51 -14.57 -16.76 3.22
N TYR A 52 -13.37 -16.50 2.66
CA TYR A 52 -13.13 -16.82 1.25
C TYR A 52 -13.21 -18.31 0.97
N MET A 53 -12.57 -19.14 1.79
CA MET A 53 -12.58 -20.59 1.59
C MET A 53 -13.98 -21.18 1.80
N SER A 54 -14.71 -20.75 2.80
CA SER A 54 -16.09 -21.20 3.04
C SER A 54 -17.04 -20.74 1.91
N ALA A 55 -16.84 -19.55 1.35
CA ALA A 55 -17.59 -19.10 0.17
C ALA A 55 -17.25 -19.93 -1.06
N MET A 56 -15.99 -20.38 -1.23
CA MET A 56 -15.61 -21.28 -2.33
C MET A 56 -16.23 -22.67 -2.16
N ASP A 57 -16.30 -23.20 -0.94
CA ASP A 57 -16.99 -24.46 -0.66
C ASP A 57 -18.49 -24.37 -0.95
N TRP A 58 -19.12 -23.27 -0.54
CA TRP A 58 -20.52 -22.96 -0.85
C TRP A 58 -20.78 -22.91 -2.35
N TRP A 59 -19.94 -22.19 -3.09
CA TRP A 59 -20.07 -22.04 -4.54
C TRP A 59 -19.82 -23.35 -5.30
N ARG A 60 -18.87 -24.15 -4.84
CA ARG A 60 -18.50 -25.43 -5.43
C ARG A 60 -19.63 -26.46 -5.43
N VAL A 61 -20.50 -26.42 -4.45
CA VAL A 61 -21.67 -27.32 -4.38
C VAL A 61 -22.89 -26.78 -5.14
N GLY A 62 -22.71 -25.71 -5.92
CA GLY A 62 -23.72 -25.20 -6.86
C GLY A 62 -24.61 -24.08 -6.32
N HIS A 63 -24.30 -23.52 -5.16
CA HIS A 63 -25.02 -22.34 -4.68
C HIS A 63 -24.52 -21.06 -5.31
N PRO A 64 -25.36 -20.00 -5.45
CA PRO A 64 -24.91 -18.69 -5.90
C PRO A 64 -23.84 -18.10 -4.98
N LEU A 65 -22.73 -17.61 -5.54
CA LEU A 65 -21.57 -17.15 -4.78
C LEU A 65 -21.91 -16.08 -3.75
N TYR A 66 -22.71 -15.11 -4.12
CA TYR A 66 -23.04 -13.95 -3.28
C TYR A 66 -24.19 -14.17 -2.30
N ASP A 67 -24.78 -15.39 -2.28
CA ASP A 67 -25.71 -15.83 -1.22
C ASP A 67 -24.97 -16.37 0.01
N TYR A 68 -23.65 -16.57 -0.09
CA TYR A 68 -22.87 -16.98 1.07
C TYR A 68 -22.93 -15.93 2.18
N VAL A 69 -23.29 -16.39 3.37
CA VAL A 69 -23.36 -15.56 4.58
C VAL A 69 -22.65 -16.29 5.73
N GLN A 70 -21.79 -15.58 6.43
CA GLN A 70 -21.13 -16.06 7.65
C GLN A 70 -21.57 -15.20 8.84
N PRO A 71 -22.23 -15.77 9.86
CA PRO A 71 -22.57 -15.02 11.07
C PRO A 71 -21.33 -14.51 11.80
N ASP A 72 -21.37 -13.26 12.25
CA ASP A 72 -20.33 -12.63 13.06
C ASP A 72 -20.94 -11.87 14.23
N ARG A 73 -20.30 -11.95 15.42
CA ARG A 73 -20.82 -11.35 16.65
C ARG A 73 -20.76 -9.82 16.66
N VAL A 74 -19.84 -9.23 15.92
CA VAL A 74 -19.58 -7.77 15.90
C VAL A 74 -20.19 -7.12 14.67
N GLN A 75 -20.01 -7.75 13.51
CA GLN A 75 -20.45 -7.23 12.21
C GLN A 75 -21.87 -7.68 11.83
N GLY A 76 -22.43 -8.65 12.56
CA GLY A 76 -23.70 -9.30 12.27
C GLY A 76 -23.54 -10.39 11.21
N GLU A 77 -23.35 -10.03 9.97
CA GLU A 77 -23.18 -10.93 8.84
C GLU A 77 -22.01 -10.49 7.97
N LEU A 78 -21.27 -11.45 7.46
CA LEU A 78 -20.14 -11.27 6.58
C LEU A 78 -20.34 -12.04 5.29
N TYR A 79 -19.92 -11.45 4.19
CA TYR A 79 -20.18 -11.90 2.83
C TYR A 79 -18.91 -12.05 2.02
N PHE A 80 -18.99 -12.80 0.93
CA PHE A 80 -17.96 -12.72 -0.10
C PHE A 80 -18.17 -11.41 -0.91
N THR A 81 -17.20 -10.50 -0.83
CA THR A 81 -17.35 -9.13 -1.36
C THR A 81 -16.44 -8.81 -2.55
N TYR A 82 -15.65 -9.78 -3.01
CA TYR A 82 -14.73 -9.58 -4.12
C TYR A 82 -15.39 -9.79 -5.48
N PRO A 83 -14.81 -9.19 -6.56
CA PRO A 83 -15.26 -9.45 -7.93
C PRO A 83 -15.24 -10.95 -8.27
N PRO A 84 -16.07 -11.42 -9.21
CA PRO A 84 -16.14 -12.84 -9.60
C PRO A 84 -14.82 -13.42 -10.08
N PHE A 85 -13.97 -12.61 -10.71
CA PHE A 85 -12.63 -13.05 -11.13
C PHE A 85 -11.76 -13.49 -9.93
N SER A 86 -11.90 -12.86 -8.78
CA SER A 86 -11.23 -13.31 -7.56
C SER A 86 -11.67 -14.69 -7.11
N ALA A 87 -12.97 -14.97 -7.21
CA ALA A 87 -13.50 -16.29 -6.89
C ALA A 87 -12.89 -17.38 -7.80
N LEU A 88 -12.75 -17.12 -9.09
CA LEU A 88 -12.10 -18.06 -10.02
C LEU A 88 -10.66 -18.39 -9.61
N LEU A 89 -9.89 -17.39 -9.16
CA LEU A 89 -8.52 -17.60 -8.69
C LEU A 89 -8.44 -18.24 -7.31
N LEU A 90 -9.42 -18.00 -6.46
CA LEU A 90 -9.52 -18.60 -5.13
C LEU A 90 -10.09 -20.03 -5.15
N TRP A 91 -10.86 -20.38 -6.17
CA TRP A 91 -11.54 -21.67 -6.28
C TRP A 91 -10.62 -22.89 -6.11
N PRO A 92 -9.40 -22.95 -6.70
CA PRO A 92 -8.51 -24.10 -6.52
C PRO A 92 -8.06 -24.27 -5.07
N PHE A 93 -7.97 -23.18 -4.31
CA PHE A 93 -7.57 -23.22 -2.89
C PHE A 93 -8.69 -23.77 -1.99
N GLY A 94 -9.96 -23.66 -2.40
CA GLY A 94 -11.08 -24.33 -1.74
C GLY A 94 -11.01 -25.86 -1.81
N LEU A 95 -10.19 -26.44 -2.69
CA LEU A 95 -9.94 -27.88 -2.74
C LEU A 95 -8.90 -28.36 -1.72
N LEU A 96 -8.17 -27.42 -1.09
CA LEU A 96 -7.11 -27.70 -0.14
C LEU A 96 -7.65 -27.67 1.30
N ARG A 97 -6.94 -28.36 2.20
CA ARG A 97 -7.18 -28.18 3.63
C ARG A 97 -6.85 -26.74 4.02
N LEU A 98 -7.67 -26.12 4.86
CA LEU A 98 -7.49 -24.74 5.32
C LEU A 98 -6.04 -24.44 5.78
N GLY A 99 -5.42 -25.34 6.54
CA GLY A 99 -4.02 -25.19 6.98
C GLY A 99 -3.01 -25.07 5.83
N ALA A 100 -3.21 -25.82 4.74
CA ALA A 100 -2.36 -25.72 3.55
C ALA A 100 -2.56 -24.36 2.86
N THR A 101 -3.79 -23.92 2.70
CA THR A 101 -4.10 -22.60 2.13
C THR A 101 -3.52 -21.48 2.98
N VAL A 102 -3.68 -21.50 4.30
CA VAL A 102 -3.05 -20.55 5.25
C VAL A 102 -1.53 -20.50 5.05
N THR A 103 -0.89 -21.67 4.96
CA THR A 103 0.57 -21.74 4.77
C THR A 103 0.98 -21.11 3.45
N ILE A 104 0.30 -21.44 2.34
CA ILE A 104 0.59 -20.89 1.01
C ILE A 104 0.43 -19.37 1.01
N PHE A 105 -0.68 -18.85 1.51
CA PHE A 105 -0.94 -17.41 1.56
C PHE A 105 0.06 -16.67 2.45
N THR A 106 0.43 -17.25 3.59
CA THR A 106 1.45 -16.67 4.48
C THR A 106 2.80 -16.62 3.80
N VAL A 107 3.26 -17.70 3.17
CA VAL A 107 4.55 -17.75 2.45
C VAL A 107 4.57 -16.75 1.30
N LEU A 108 3.52 -16.70 0.49
CA LEU A 108 3.39 -15.73 -0.61
C LEU A 108 3.40 -14.29 -0.09
N THR A 109 2.70 -14.01 1.00
CA THR A 109 2.67 -12.68 1.62
C THR A 109 4.05 -12.30 2.17
N MET A 110 4.75 -13.22 2.83
CA MET A 110 6.13 -12.98 3.31
C MET A 110 7.09 -12.69 2.16
N ALA A 111 7.02 -13.46 1.07
CA ALA A 111 7.80 -13.20 -0.14
C ALA A 111 7.47 -11.83 -0.75
N ALA A 112 6.19 -11.47 -0.80
CA ALA A 112 5.73 -10.17 -1.27
C ALA A 112 6.25 -9.02 -0.40
N VAL A 113 6.25 -9.16 0.93
CA VAL A 113 6.83 -8.18 1.87
C VAL A 113 8.32 -7.96 1.59
N VAL A 114 9.10 -9.04 1.48
CA VAL A 114 10.54 -8.93 1.20
C VAL A 114 10.79 -8.24 -0.15
N LEU A 115 10.06 -8.65 -1.18
CA LEU A 115 10.20 -8.15 -2.54
C LEU A 115 9.83 -6.65 -2.65
N THR A 116 8.68 -6.27 -2.12
CA THR A 116 8.19 -4.88 -2.16
C THR A 116 9.04 -3.96 -1.30
N THR A 117 9.47 -4.41 -0.11
CA THR A 117 10.41 -3.66 0.74
C THR A 117 11.74 -3.43 0.01
N ARG A 118 12.29 -4.47 -0.63
CA ARG A 118 13.50 -4.32 -1.44
C ARG A 118 13.32 -3.27 -2.52
N TRP A 119 12.23 -3.32 -3.29
CA TRP A 119 11.99 -2.38 -4.38
C TRP A 119 11.88 -0.92 -3.92
N VAL A 120 11.29 -0.70 -2.76
CA VAL A 120 11.05 0.63 -2.21
C VAL A 120 12.31 1.19 -1.51
N VAL A 121 13.08 0.33 -0.82
CA VAL A 121 14.17 0.78 0.06
C VAL A 121 15.53 0.79 -0.64
N MET A 122 15.76 -0.06 -1.65
CA MET A 122 17.07 -0.13 -2.33
C MET A 122 17.53 1.19 -2.93
N PRO A 123 16.66 2.02 -3.60
CA PRO A 123 17.08 3.32 -4.10
C PRO A 123 17.61 4.27 -3.02
N LEU A 124 17.00 4.23 -1.83
CA LEU A 124 17.45 5.00 -0.66
C LEU A 124 18.81 4.48 -0.16
N ILE A 125 18.95 3.16 -0.02
CA ILE A 125 20.21 2.51 0.41
C ILE A 125 21.36 2.91 -0.50
N ASP A 126 21.14 2.82 -1.82
CA ASP A 126 22.18 3.11 -2.82
C ASP A 126 22.53 4.60 -2.84
N ARG A 127 21.54 5.49 -2.73
CA ARG A 127 21.75 6.95 -2.70
C ARG A 127 22.56 7.41 -1.49
N HIS A 128 22.28 6.87 -0.31
CA HIS A 128 22.92 7.27 0.95
C HIS A 128 24.04 6.33 1.42
N HIS A 129 24.48 5.40 0.55
CA HIS A 129 25.55 4.44 0.83
C HIS A 129 25.36 3.67 2.14
N LEU A 130 24.11 3.30 2.48
CA LEU A 130 23.80 2.58 3.71
C LEU A 130 24.22 1.11 3.63
N PRO A 131 24.51 0.44 4.77
CA PRO A 131 24.85 -0.97 4.81
C PRO A 131 23.69 -1.83 4.26
N ARG A 132 23.82 -2.35 3.02
CA ARG A 132 22.71 -2.95 2.24
C ARG A 132 21.94 -4.03 3.00
N THR A 133 22.65 -5.07 3.46
CA THR A 133 22.02 -6.23 4.12
C THR A 133 21.34 -5.84 5.43
N PHE A 134 22.03 -5.05 6.25
CA PHE A 134 21.51 -4.64 7.56
C PHE A 134 20.26 -3.75 7.40
N THR A 135 20.35 -2.71 6.56
CA THR A 135 19.24 -1.78 6.33
C THR A 135 18.03 -2.48 5.74
N LEU A 136 18.25 -3.40 4.77
CA LEU A 136 17.16 -4.17 4.18
C LEU A 136 16.47 -5.07 5.20
N VAL A 137 17.24 -5.78 6.05
CA VAL A 137 16.66 -6.65 7.10
C VAL A 137 15.86 -5.83 8.09
N VAL A 138 16.42 -4.70 8.57
CA VAL A 138 15.68 -3.80 9.49
C VAL A 138 14.41 -3.27 8.84
N ALA A 139 14.47 -2.86 7.57
CA ALA A 139 13.28 -2.39 6.83
C ALA A 139 12.21 -3.48 6.70
N VAL A 140 12.60 -4.72 6.36
CA VAL A 140 11.65 -5.86 6.29
C VAL A 140 11.00 -6.10 7.65
N LEU A 141 11.77 -6.08 8.74
CA LEU A 141 11.24 -6.29 10.08
C LEU A 141 10.28 -5.17 10.49
N LEU A 142 10.61 -3.91 10.16
CA LEU A 142 9.71 -2.78 10.38
C LEU A 142 8.41 -2.92 9.57
N VAL A 143 8.50 -3.31 8.29
CA VAL A 143 7.31 -3.53 7.45
C VAL A 143 6.45 -4.67 7.98
N LEU A 144 7.04 -5.75 8.50
CA LEU A 144 6.31 -6.82 9.18
C LEU A 144 5.66 -6.34 10.48
N ALA A 145 6.27 -5.39 11.18
CA ALA A 145 5.72 -4.82 12.41
C ALA A 145 4.57 -3.81 12.17
N VAL A 146 4.45 -3.23 10.97
CA VAL A 146 3.39 -2.28 10.63
C VAL A 146 2.02 -2.96 10.67
N GLU A 147 1.01 -2.29 11.26
CA GLU A 147 -0.35 -2.83 11.44
C GLU A 147 -0.95 -3.37 10.13
N SER A 148 -0.85 -2.62 9.03
CA SER A 148 -1.41 -3.04 7.74
C SER A 148 -0.83 -4.37 7.23
N THR A 149 0.45 -4.63 7.47
CA THR A 149 1.10 -5.88 7.07
C THR A 149 0.76 -7.00 8.04
N ARG A 150 0.79 -6.73 9.36
CA ARG A 150 0.38 -7.71 10.37
C ARG A 150 -1.03 -8.21 10.13
N GLU A 151 -1.97 -7.31 9.90
CA GLU A 151 -3.37 -7.67 9.63
C GLU A 151 -3.53 -8.39 8.29
N THR A 152 -2.80 -7.97 7.24
CA THR A 152 -2.78 -8.72 5.99
C THR A 152 -2.38 -10.18 6.21
N ILE A 153 -1.36 -10.46 7.04
CA ILE A 153 -0.92 -11.81 7.36
C ILE A 153 -1.95 -12.54 8.22
N THR A 154 -2.38 -11.92 9.32
CA THR A 154 -3.18 -12.58 10.36
C THR A 154 -4.65 -12.76 9.97
N PHE A 155 -5.17 -11.95 9.06
CA PHE A 155 -6.47 -12.16 8.42
C PHE A 155 -6.40 -13.08 7.19
N GLY A 156 -5.20 -13.34 6.65
CA GLY A 156 -5.02 -14.12 5.42
C GLY A 156 -5.42 -13.38 4.15
N GLN A 157 -5.17 -12.08 4.11
CA GLN A 157 -5.52 -11.19 3.00
C GLN A 157 -4.54 -11.28 1.82
N ILE A 158 -5.04 -10.96 0.60
CA ILE A 158 -4.24 -10.96 -0.63
C ILE A 158 -3.53 -9.62 -0.92
N ASN A 159 -3.68 -8.61 -0.05
CA ASN A 159 -3.30 -7.23 -0.35
C ASN A 159 -1.84 -7.07 -0.76
N MET A 160 -0.90 -7.77 -0.10
CA MET A 160 0.52 -7.67 -0.45
C MET A 160 0.83 -8.24 -1.85
N LEU A 161 0.04 -9.22 -2.33
CA LEU A 161 0.16 -9.72 -3.70
C LEU A 161 -0.31 -8.67 -4.72
N LEU A 162 -1.38 -7.93 -4.40
CA LEU A 162 -1.83 -6.80 -5.22
C LEU A 162 -0.77 -5.69 -5.26
N VAL A 163 -0.12 -5.39 -4.13
CA VAL A 163 0.97 -4.41 -4.06
C VAL A 163 2.15 -4.83 -4.94
N VAL A 164 2.52 -6.13 -4.96
CA VAL A 164 3.56 -6.65 -5.88
C VAL A 164 3.20 -6.36 -7.33
N LEU A 165 1.97 -6.65 -7.75
CA LEU A 165 1.50 -6.41 -9.12
C LEU A 165 1.58 -4.92 -9.48
N ILE A 166 1.13 -4.04 -8.59
CA ILE A 166 1.13 -2.58 -8.79
C ILE A 166 2.56 -2.04 -8.86
N LEU A 167 3.43 -2.42 -7.91
CA LEU A 167 4.81 -1.93 -7.87
C LEU A 167 5.65 -2.48 -9.04
N ALA A 168 5.49 -3.75 -9.41
CA ALA A 168 6.15 -4.33 -10.57
C ALA A 168 5.81 -3.57 -11.86
N ASP A 169 4.56 -3.18 -11.99
CA ASP A 169 4.09 -2.44 -13.16
C ASP A 169 4.58 -0.99 -13.14
N LEU A 170 4.34 -0.26 -12.05
CA LEU A 170 4.58 1.18 -11.98
C LEU A 170 6.05 1.56 -11.77
N LEU A 171 6.87 0.73 -11.10
CA LEU A 171 8.29 0.99 -10.89
C LEU A 171 9.19 0.43 -12.00
N TYR A 172 8.75 -0.61 -12.73
CA TYR A 172 9.60 -1.29 -13.70
C TYR A 172 8.99 -1.31 -15.11
N ALA A 173 7.77 -1.81 -15.30
CA ALA A 173 7.22 -1.98 -16.64
C ALA A 173 6.88 -0.66 -17.31
N VAL A 174 6.24 0.25 -16.59
CA VAL A 174 5.82 1.57 -17.13
C VAL A 174 7.01 2.48 -17.44
N PRO A 175 8.03 2.66 -16.55
CA PRO A 175 9.20 3.47 -16.86
C PRO A 175 9.99 2.93 -18.05
N GLN A 176 10.09 1.60 -18.18
CA GLN A 176 10.81 0.95 -19.28
C GLN A 176 9.96 0.79 -20.56
N ALA A 177 8.76 1.34 -20.60
CA ALA A 177 7.82 1.24 -21.73
C ALA A 177 7.59 -0.21 -22.22
N ARG A 178 7.63 -1.19 -21.30
CA ARG A 178 7.44 -2.62 -21.63
C ARG A 178 6.10 -2.85 -22.31
N ARG A 179 6.01 -3.88 -23.18
CA ARG A 179 4.76 -4.20 -23.89
C ARG A 179 3.62 -4.56 -22.95
N TRP A 180 3.92 -5.16 -21.81
CA TRP A 180 2.97 -5.58 -20.79
C TRP A 180 2.71 -4.52 -19.70
N ALA A 181 3.27 -3.30 -19.83
CA ALA A 181 3.01 -2.22 -18.89
C ALA A 181 1.50 -1.91 -18.81
N GLY A 182 0.95 -2.01 -17.61
CA GLY A 182 -0.47 -1.91 -17.31
C GLY A 182 -1.12 -3.25 -16.90
N VAL A 183 -0.52 -4.40 -17.24
CA VAL A 183 -1.09 -5.73 -16.92
C VAL A 183 -1.19 -5.93 -15.40
N GLY A 184 -0.15 -5.57 -14.64
CA GLY A 184 -0.13 -5.72 -13.18
C GLY A 184 -1.24 -4.92 -12.50
N VAL A 185 -1.40 -3.64 -12.89
CA VAL A 185 -2.48 -2.77 -12.40
C VAL A 185 -3.85 -3.34 -12.80
N GLY A 186 -4.01 -3.80 -14.04
CA GLY A 186 -5.26 -4.38 -14.53
C GLY A 186 -5.67 -5.64 -13.77
N LEU A 187 -4.75 -6.59 -13.56
CA LEU A 187 -4.99 -7.80 -12.77
C LEU A 187 -5.33 -7.47 -11.31
N ALA A 188 -4.58 -6.55 -10.69
CA ALA A 188 -4.87 -6.12 -9.33
C ALA A 188 -6.27 -5.50 -9.22
N THR A 189 -6.70 -4.72 -10.23
CA THR A 189 -8.05 -4.13 -10.30
C THR A 189 -9.13 -5.18 -10.47
N ALA A 190 -8.89 -6.21 -11.31
CA ALA A 190 -9.83 -7.30 -11.51
C ALA A 190 -10.01 -8.18 -10.26
N LEU A 191 -8.95 -8.33 -9.46
CA LEU A 191 -8.98 -9.06 -8.19
C LEU A 191 -9.67 -8.28 -7.07
N LYS A 192 -9.44 -6.99 -7.03
CA LYS A 192 -10.01 -6.09 -6.02
C LYS A 192 -10.12 -4.70 -6.62
N LEU A 193 -11.27 -4.07 -6.60
CA LEU A 193 -11.51 -2.84 -7.36
C LEU A 193 -10.66 -1.65 -6.92
N PHE A 194 -10.23 -1.62 -5.67
CA PHE A 194 -9.40 -0.54 -5.09
C PHE A 194 -8.18 -0.15 -5.94
N PRO A 195 -7.37 -1.07 -6.51
CA PRO A 195 -6.26 -0.76 -7.40
C PRO A 195 -6.62 0.03 -8.66
N GLY A 196 -7.89 0.11 -9.03
CA GLY A 196 -8.37 0.88 -10.17
C GLY A 196 -7.99 2.36 -10.14
N ILE A 197 -7.69 2.92 -8.96
CA ILE A 197 -7.16 4.29 -8.84
C ILE A 197 -5.83 4.47 -9.60
N PHE A 198 -5.04 3.41 -9.76
CA PHE A 198 -3.79 3.47 -10.52
C PHE A 198 -4.01 3.54 -12.04
N ILE A 199 -5.17 3.11 -12.55
CA ILE A 199 -5.57 3.38 -13.94
C ILE A 199 -5.79 4.90 -14.12
N VAL A 200 -6.46 5.55 -13.14
CA VAL A 200 -6.64 7.01 -13.15
C VAL A 200 -5.30 7.74 -13.06
N TYR A 201 -4.37 7.24 -12.24
CA TYR A 201 -2.99 7.77 -12.18
C TYR A 201 -2.26 7.65 -13.52
N LEU A 202 -2.37 6.52 -14.22
CA LEU A 202 -1.77 6.33 -15.55
C LEU A 202 -2.35 7.33 -16.56
N LEU A 203 -3.66 7.60 -16.52
CA LEU A 203 -4.31 8.62 -17.34
C LEU A 203 -3.81 10.02 -16.98
N ALA A 204 -3.77 10.38 -15.69
CA ALA A 204 -3.31 11.68 -15.20
C ALA A 204 -1.85 11.97 -15.54
N THR A 205 -1.02 10.92 -15.63
CA THR A 205 0.39 11.00 -16.03
C THR A 205 0.62 10.86 -17.54
N ARG A 206 -0.46 10.80 -18.35
CA ARG A 206 -0.45 10.63 -19.80
C ARG A 206 0.24 9.35 -20.28
N ARG A 207 0.24 8.31 -19.47
CA ARG A 207 0.73 6.97 -19.83
C ARG A 207 -0.40 6.17 -20.53
N TRP A 208 -0.96 6.74 -21.60
CA TRP A 208 -2.19 6.29 -22.28
C TRP A 208 -2.17 4.81 -22.64
N ARG A 209 -1.03 4.33 -23.17
CA ARG A 209 -0.89 2.93 -23.54
C ARG A 209 -0.97 2.01 -22.33
N ALA A 210 -0.28 2.33 -21.22
CA ALA A 210 -0.32 1.52 -20.01
C ALA A 210 -1.72 1.56 -19.37
N ALA A 211 -2.41 2.71 -19.40
CA ALA A 211 -3.79 2.83 -18.96
C ALA A 211 -4.73 1.96 -19.80
N ALA A 212 -4.58 1.98 -21.14
CA ALA A 212 -5.37 1.14 -22.04
C ALA A 212 -5.13 -0.36 -21.80
N VAL A 213 -3.85 -0.77 -21.62
CA VAL A 213 -3.50 -2.16 -21.29
C VAL A 213 -4.10 -2.56 -19.94
N ALA A 214 -4.00 -1.71 -18.90
CA ALA A 214 -4.57 -1.99 -17.59
C ALA A 214 -6.10 -2.15 -17.66
N SER A 215 -6.79 -1.23 -18.34
CA SER A 215 -8.24 -1.31 -18.55
C SER A 215 -8.63 -2.55 -19.34
N ALA A 216 -7.91 -2.86 -20.42
CA ALA A 216 -8.17 -4.05 -21.23
C ALA A 216 -7.93 -5.35 -20.45
N THR A 217 -6.88 -5.40 -19.61
CA THR A 217 -6.59 -6.56 -18.75
C THR A 217 -7.71 -6.75 -17.72
N ALA A 218 -8.12 -5.68 -17.05
CA ALA A 218 -9.22 -5.74 -16.08
C ALA A 218 -10.53 -6.17 -16.76
N ALA A 219 -10.84 -5.62 -17.92
CA ALA A 219 -12.01 -5.99 -18.72
C ALA A 219 -11.96 -7.45 -19.17
N ALA A 220 -10.82 -7.92 -19.67
CA ALA A 220 -10.65 -9.31 -20.10
C ALA A 220 -10.85 -10.30 -18.94
N ALA A 221 -10.29 -10.00 -17.75
CA ALA A 221 -10.49 -10.81 -16.57
C ALA A 221 -11.96 -10.81 -16.09
N THR A 222 -12.62 -9.66 -16.15
CA THR A 222 -14.05 -9.53 -15.84
C THR A 222 -14.91 -10.33 -16.83
N LEU A 223 -14.64 -10.23 -18.14
CA LEU A 223 -15.35 -10.96 -19.17
C LEU A 223 -15.11 -12.47 -19.08
N LEU A 224 -13.90 -12.89 -18.73
CA LEU A 224 -13.61 -14.30 -18.46
C LEU A 224 -14.46 -14.83 -17.31
N ALA A 225 -14.56 -14.07 -16.22
CA ALA A 225 -15.41 -14.43 -15.10
C ALA A 225 -16.89 -14.46 -15.49
N ALA A 226 -17.35 -13.52 -16.30
CA ALA A 226 -18.71 -13.48 -16.81
C ALA A 226 -19.03 -14.66 -17.75
N ALA A 227 -18.05 -15.15 -18.51
CA ALA A 227 -18.22 -16.32 -19.35
C ALA A 227 -18.33 -17.62 -18.54
N ILE A 228 -17.65 -17.72 -17.40
CA ILE A 228 -17.63 -18.92 -16.55
C ILE A 228 -18.80 -18.90 -15.54
N ALA A 229 -19.08 -17.75 -14.94
CA ALA A 229 -20.13 -17.56 -13.93
C ALA A 229 -21.01 -16.35 -14.27
N PRO A 230 -21.86 -16.44 -15.28
CA PRO A 230 -22.62 -15.30 -15.82
C PRO A 230 -23.61 -14.70 -14.81
N SER A 231 -24.33 -15.54 -14.06
CA SER A 231 -25.31 -15.10 -13.06
C SER A 231 -24.64 -14.35 -11.89
N ASP A 232 -23.56 -14.91 -11.34
CA ASP A 232 -22.80 -14.27 -10.26
C ASP A 232 -22.14 -12.97 -10.73
N SER A 233 -21.62 -12.95 -11.98
CA SER A 233 -21.03 -11.75 -12.57
C SER A 233 -22.06 -10.65 -12.77
N TRP A 234 -23.22 -10.98 -13.32
CA TRP A 234 -24.31 -10.03 -13.49
C TRP A 234 -24.73 -9.44 -12.12
N ARG A 235 -24.98 -10.33 -11.16
CA ARG A 235 -25.37 -9.92 -9.79
C ARG A 235 -24.34 -9.01 -9.15
N PHE A 236 -23.04 -9.33 -9.26
CA PHE A 236 -21.97 -8.50 -8.70
C PHE A 236 -22.01 -7.08 -9.26
N TRP A 237 -22.00 -6.94 -10.58
CA TRP A 237 -21.88 -5.63 -11.22
C TRP A 237 -23.15 -4.77 -11.12
N THR A 238 -24.33 -5.40 -11.02
CA THR A 238 -25.61 -4.68 -10.95
C THR A 238 -26.11 -4.47 -9.51
N HIS A 239 -25.65 -5.26 -8.54
CA HIS A 239 -26.23 -5.26 -7.18
C HIS A 239 -25.16 -5.19 -6.09
N GLU A 240 -24.28 -6.19 -5.99
CA GLU A 240 -23.39 -6.35 -4.83
C GLU A 240 -22.33 -5.24 -4.72
N LEU A 241 -21.84 -4.73 -5.83
CA LEU A 241 -20.91 -3.62 -5.88
C LEU A 241 -21.43 -2.35 -5.20
N TRP A 242 -22.75 -2.15 -5.23
CA TRP A 242 -23.43 -0.96 -4.71
C TRP A 242 -23.91 -1.13 -3.27
N ALA A 243 -23.94 -2.36 -2.73
CA ALA A 243 -24.36 -2.70 -1.39
C ALA A 243 -23.18 -2.57 -0.40
N THR A 244 -22.82 -1.35 -0.02
CA THR A 244 -21.67 -1.05 0.85
C THR A 244 -21.80 -1.60 2.27
N ASP A 245 -23.01 -1.82 2.74
CA ASP A 245 -23.35 -2.43 4.03
C ASP A 245 -22.92 -3.91 4.13
N ARG A 246 -22.75 -4.60 3.00
CA ARG A 246 -22.23 -5.97 2.97
C ARG A 246 -20.75 -6.09 3.29
N VAL A 247 -19.97 -5.01 3.18
CA VAL A 247 -18.51 -5.04 3.42
C VAL A 247 -18.18 -4.93 4.90
N GLY A 248 -19.15 -4.57 5.74
CA GLY A 248 -19.01 -4.38 7.17
C GLY A 248 -19.43 -2.98 7.62
N ARG A 249 -19.39 -2.75 8.92
CA ARG A 249 -19.82 -1.47 9.52
C ARG A 249 -18.89 -0.32 9.11
N THR A 250 -19.48 0.72 8.55
CA THR A 250 -18.74 1.89 8.03
C THR A 250 -18.21 2.80 9.13
N ASP A 251 -18.83 2.81 10.32
CA ASP A 251 -18.43 3.58 11.50
C ASP A 251 -17.30 2.92 12.29
N TYR A 252 -16.98 1.64 12.00
CA TYR A 252 -15.93 0.91 12.70
C TYR A 252 -14.57 1.61 12.54
N VAL A 253 -13.78 1.69 13.63
CA VAL A 253 -12.48 2.38 13.66
C VAL A 253 -11.51 1.84 12.61
N GLY A 254 -11.60 0.55 12.27
CA GLY A 254 -10.81 -0.04 11.19
C GLY A 254 -11.07 0.57 9.81
N ASN A 255 -12.22 1.23 9.59
CA ASN A 255 -12.48 1.95 8.33
C ASN A 255 -11.79 3.32 8.34
N GLN A 256 -10.60 3.39 7.81
CA GLN A 256 -9.74 4.57 7.75
C GLN A 256 -9.89 5.32 6.39
N SER A 257 -11.14 5.52 5.96
CA SER A 257 -11.52 6.32 4.79
C SER A 257 -12.21 7.63 5.20
N LEU A 258 -12.40 8.56 4.25
CA LEU A 258 -13.21 9.77 4.48
C LEU A 258 -14.66 9.40 4.83
N PHE A 259 -15.21 8.34 4.22
CA PHE A 259 -16.55 7.88 4.56
C PHE A 259 -16.62 7.34 5.99
N GLY A 260 -15.61 6.57 6.43
CA GLY A 260 -15.50 6.07 7.79
C GLY A 260 -15.41 7.19 8.83
N LEU A 261 -14.61 8.23 8.53
CA LEU A 261 -14.52 9.42 9.36
C LEU A 261 -15.89 10.10 9.52
N LEU A 262 -16.60 10.34 8.42
CA LEU A 262 -17.95 10.95 8.45
C LEU A 262 -18.95 10.04 9.17
N SER A 263 -18.89 8.73 8.96
CA SER A 263 -19.77 7.77 9.63
C SER A 263 -19.63 7.84 11.15
N ARG A 264 -18.43 8.01 11.70
CA ARG A 264 -18.21 8.17 13.15
C ARG A 264 -18.78 9.46 13.72
N PHE A 265 -18.91 10.51 12.91
CA PHE A 265 -19.60 11.73 13.33
C PHE A 265 -21.12 11.59 13.34
N THR A 266 -21.69 10.82 12.43
CA THR A 266 -23.14 10.74 12.22
C THR A 266 -23.79 9.49 12.83
N ALA A 267 -22.99 8.49 13.24
CA ALA A 267 -23.50 7.21 13.76
C ALA A 267 -24.58 7.41 14.83
N PRO A 268 -25.69 6.64 14.79
CA PRO A 268 -25.96 5.52 13.88
C PRO A 268 -26.53 5.94 12.52
N ALA A 269 -26.75 7.24 12.26
CA ALA A 269 -27.22 7.72 10.97
C ALA A 269 -26.14 7.59 9.88
N LYS A 270 -26.55 7.46 8.62
CA LYS A 270 -25.64 7.47 7.49
C LYS A 270 -25.08 8.89 7.26
N PRO A 271 -23.81 9.03 6.83
CA PRO A 271 -23.23 10.31 6.51
C PRO A 271 -23.89 10.95 5.26
N ASP A 272 -23.83 12.28 5.20
CA ASP A 272 -24.27 13.02 4.02
C ASP A 272 -23.41 12.66 2.81
N GLN A 273 -24.06 12.15 1.76
CA GLN A 273 -23.39 11.69 0.55
C GLN A 273 -22.78 12.84 -0.26
N LEU A 274 -23.43 14.02 -0.27
CA LEU A 274 -22.91 15.16 -1.02
C LEU A 274 -21.64 15.70 -0.37
N LEU A 275 -21.62 15.82 0.96
CA LEU A 275 -20.43 16.21 1.71
C LEU A 275 -19.29 15.21 1.46
N TRP A 276 -19.57 13.91 1.51
CA TRP A 276 -18.56 12.89 1.20
C TRP A 276 -18.01 13.03 -0.21
N LEU A 277 -18.88 13.19 -1.23
CA LEU A 277 -18.46 13.35 -2.63
C LEU A 277 -17.62 14.62 -2.84
N LEU A 278 -17.95 15.73 -2.17
CA LEU A 278 -17.17 16.96 -2.22
C LEU A 278 -15.76 16.74 -1.63
N LEU A 279 -15.65 16.10 -0.48
CA LEU A 279 -14.36 15.78 0.13
C LEU A 279 -13.54 14.82 -0.76
N VAL A 280 -14.19 13.81 -1.33
CA VAL A 280 -13.56 12.89 -2.30
C VAL A 280 -13.04 13.66 -3.52
N ALA A 281 -13.83 14.57 -4.08
CA ALA A 281 -13.41 15.36 -5.24
C ALA A 281 -12.18 16.23 -4.91
N VAL A 282 -12.18 16.92 -3.77
CA VAL A 282 -11.05 17.75 -3.32
C VAL A 282 -9.79 16.92 -3.15
N VAL A 283 -9.88 15.80 -2.43
CA VAL A 283 -8.73 14.91 -2.17
C VAL A 283 -8.23 14.26 -3.46
N ALA A 284 -9.12 13.78 -4.31
CA ALA A 284 -8.75 13.15 -5.58
C ALA A 284 -8.06 14.14 -6.52
N VAL A 285 -8.66 15.33 -6.74
CA VAL A 285 -8.08 16.35 -7.64
C VAL A 285 -6.71 16.80 -7.12
N TYR A 286 -6.63 17.19 -5.84
CA TYR A 286 -5.37 17.66 -5.25
C TYR A 286 -4.30 16.58 -5.22
N GLY A 287 -4.63 15.39 -4.71
CA GLY A 287 -3.67 14.30 -4.54
C GLY A 287 -3.18 13.75 -5.87
N LEU A 288 -4.07 13.53 -6.85
CA LEU A 288 -3.69 13.06 -8.19
C LEU A 288 -2.93 14.13 -8.98
N TRP A 289 -3.24 15.42 -8.80
CA TRP A 289 -2.43 16.50 -9.35
C TRP A 289 -1.00 16.45 -8.81
N ARG A 290 -0.81 16.30 -7.49
CA ARG A 290 0.51 16.12 -6.87
C ARG A 290 1.22 14.87 -7.37
N ALA A 291 0.51 13.74 -7.43
CA ALA A 291 1.03 12.47 -7.94
C ALA A 291 1.51 12.59 -9.39
N ALA A 292 0.70 13.22 -10.24
CA ALA A 292 1.07 13.46 -11.64
C ALA A 292 2.26 14.42 -11.78
N ARG A 293 2.40 15.38 -10.87
CA ARG A 293 3.52 16.29 -10.82
C ARG A 293 4.83 15.59 -10.45
N ALA A 294 4.79 14.71 -9.41
CA ALA A 294 5.92 13.88 -9.03
C ALA A 294 6.36 12.95 -10.18
N ALA A 295 5.42 12.24 -10.80
CA ALA A 295 5.70 11.35 -11.91
C ALA A 295 6.32 12.05 -13.12
N ARG A 296 5.86 13.30 -13.45
CA ARG A 296 6.44 14.10 -14.53
C ARG A 296 7.85 14.62 -14.20
N ALA A 297 8.18 14.73 -12.93
CA ALA A 297 9.53 15.06 -12.46
C ALA A 297 10.44 13.81 -12.34
N GLY A 298 9.99 12.64 -12.83
CA GLY A 298 10.76 11.39 -12.77
C GLY A 298 10.63 10.61 -11.46
N ASP A 299 9.93 11.15 -10.47
CA ASP A 299 9.73 10.49 -9.17
C ASP A 299 8.46 9.61 -9.18
N ALA A 300 8.63 8.41 -9.72
CA ALA A 300 7.55 7.42 -9.80
C ALA A 300 7.11 6.95 -8.41
N LEU A 301 8.03 6.80 -7.44
CA LEU A 301 7.71 6.31 -6.11
C LEU A 301 6.81 7.28 -5.35
N THR A 302 7.12 8.58 -5.36
CA THR A 302 6.25 9.60 -4.78
C THR A 302 4.89 9.64 -5.49
N GLY A 303 4.87 9.56 -6.83
CA GLY A 303 3.63 9.56 -7.61
C GLY A 303 2.68 8.43 -7.24
N LEU A 304 3.19 7.19 -7.21
CA LEU A 304 2.37 6.02 -6.84
C LEU A 304 1.96 6.03 -5.35
N THR A 305 2.82 6.51 -4.46
CA THR A 305 2.51 6.62 -3.02
C THR A 305 1.35 7.59 -2.78
N LEU A 306 1.42 8.79 -3.36
CA LEU A 306 0.34 9.77 -3.29
C LEU A 306 -0.97 9.19 -3.86
N THR A 307 -0.89 8.45 -4.98
CA THR A 307 -2.07 7.82 -5.59
C THR A 307 -2.69 6.76 -4.67
N GLY A 308 -1.88 5.93 -4.03
CA GLY A 308 -2.36 4.93 -3.09
C GLY A 308 -3.01 5.54 -1.85
N LEU A 309 -2.46 6.65 -1.33
CA LEU A 309 -3.07 7.41 -0.24
C LEU A 309 -4.40 8.05 -0.65
N VAL A 310 -4.49 8.62 -1.87
CA VAL A 310 -5.76 9.09 -2.44
C VAL A 310 -6.77 7.95 -2.49
N GLY A 311 -6.40 6.80 -3.06
CA GLY A 311 -7.28 5.63 -3.14
C GLY A 311 -7.81 5.21 -1.77
N SER A 312 -6.95 5.21 -0.74
CA SER A 312 -7.34 4.89 0.63
C SER A 312 -8.35 5.88 1.22
N LEU A 313 -8.22 7.16 0.90
CA LEU A 313 -9.12 8.21 1.41
C LEU A 313 -10.47 8.23 0.69
N VAL A 314 -10.50 8.05 -0.64
CA VAL A 314 -11.72 8.22 -1.45
C VAL A 314 -12.60 6.98 -1.49
N SER A 315 -12.07 5.80 -1.20
CA SER A 315 -12.86 4.58 -1.09
C SER A 315 -13.89 4.71 0.05
N PRO A 316 -15.12 4.22 -0.10
CA PRO A 316 -16.08 4.21 1.01
C PRO A 316 -15.62 3.34 2.18
N ILE A 317 -14.84 2.30 1.89
CA ILE A 317 -14.28 1.41 2.90
C ILE A 317 -12.81 1.19 2.65
N THR A 318 -11.99 1.52 3.65
CA THR A 318 -10.55 1.29 3.67
C THR A 318 -10.14 0.74 5.02
N TRP A 319 -10.04 -0.59 5.09
CA TRP A 319 -9.55 -1.25 6.28
C TRP A 319 -8.05 -0.98 6.49
N THR A 320 -7.58 -1.06 7.72
CA THR A 320 -6.18 -0.84 8.09
C THR A 320 -5.20 -1.68 7.25
N HIS A 321 -5.56 -2.90 6.91
CA HIS A 321 -4.76 -3.78 6.05
C HIS A 321 -4.75 -3.38 4.54
N HIS A 322 -5.52 -2.37 4.13
CA HIS A 322 -5.43 -1.78 2.78
C HIS A 322 -4.35 -0.70 2.66
N ILE A 323 -3.85 -0.15 3.79
CA ILE A 323 -3.04 1.07 3.82
C ILE A 323 -1.53 0.74 3.82
N TYR A 324 -1.08 -0.03 2.87
CA TYR A 324 0.36 -0.29 2.64
C TYR A 324 1.14 1.01 2.32
N TRP A 325 0.48 2.03 1.77
CA TRP A 325 1.10 3.23 1.20
C TRP A 325 1.83 4.10 2.22
N PHE A 326 1.65 3.87 3.50
CA PHE A 326 2.47 4.47 4.55
C PHE A 326 3.92 3.99 4.51
N VAL A 327 4.18 2.76 4.08
CA VAL A 327 5.54 2.21 4.00
C VAL A 327 6.41 3.03 3.02
N PRO A 328 6.06 3.18 1.74
CA PRO A 328 6.84 4.01 0.85
C PRO A 328 6.81 5.49 1.25
N ALA A 329 5.76 6.00 1.89
CA ALA A 329 5.72 7.37 2.40
C ALA A 329 6.79 7.63 3.48
N VAL A 330 6.94 6.70 4.43
CA VAL A 330 8.00 6.77 5.46
C VAL A 330 9.39 6.72 4.83
N VAL A 331 9.59 5.87 3.82
CA VAL A 331 10.87 5.80 3.08
C VAL A 331 11.18 7.13 2.38
N LEU A 332 10.19 7.77 1.74
CA LEU A 332 10.34 9.08 1.11
C LEU A 332 10.66 10.20 2.12
N LEU A 333 10.04 10.16 3.30
CA LEU A 333 10.36 11.10 4.38
C LEU A 333 11.78 10.88 4.93
N ALA A 334 12.19 9.61 5.08
CA ALA A 334 13.55 9.27 5.50
C ALA A 334 14.58 9.72 4.45
N ASP A 335 14.31 9.50 3.16
CA ASP A 335 15.16 9.98 2.05
C ASP A 335 15.30 11.51 2.09
N ALA A 336 14.20 12.23 2.27
CA ALA A 336 14.21 13.70 2.40
C ALA A 336 14.98 14.18 3.64
N ALA A 337 14.92 13.43 4.74
CA ALA A 337 15.69 13.75 5.95
C ALA A 337 17.18 13.51 5.76
N LEU A 338 17.56 12.42 5.09
CA LEU A 338 18.96 12.07 4.83
C LEU A 338 19.59 12.95 3.75
N SER A 339 18.80 13.48 2.79
CA SER A 339 19.26 14.36 1.72
C SER A 339 19.50 15.80 2.15
N ALA A 340 19.15 16.19 3.37
CA ALA A 340 19.33 17.54 3.90
C ALA A 340 20.70 17.66 4.60
N ASP A 341 21.78 17.77 3.81
CA ASP A 341 23.16 17.69 4.30
C ASP A 341 23.76 19.05 4.74
N ARG A 342 23.12 20.16 4.35
CA ARG A 342 23.62 21.50 4.66
C ARG A 342 23.25 21.95 6.08
N PRO A 343 24.09 22.73 6.75
CA PRO A 343 23.80 23.22 8.10
C PRO A 343 22.51 24.07 8.20
N ASP A 344 22.19 24.84 7.16
CA ASP A 344 20.97 25.63 7.02
C ASP A 344 19.72 24.76 6.84
N GLU A 345 19.87 23.51 6.37
CA GLU A 345 18.79 22.53 6.23
C GLU A 345 18.51 21.68 7.48
N ALA A 346 19.25 21.90 8.58
CA ALA A 346 19.11 21.11 9.82
C ALA A 346 17.67 21.11 10.38
N ARG A 347 16.93 22.21 10.21
CA ARG A 347 15.51 22.29 10.60
C ARG A 347 14.66 21.38 9.73
N ARG A 348 14.90 21.37 8.42
CA ARG A 348 14.19 20.53 7.45
C ARG A 348 14.48 19.05 7.70
N ARG A 349 15.75 18.69 7.96
CA ARG A 349 16.16 17.34 8.32
C ARG A 349 15.42 16.85 9.57
N ARG A 350 15.42 17.62 10.66
CA ARG A 350 14.72 17.27 11.90
C ARG A 350 13.22 17.13 11.69
N TRP A 351 12.61 17.97 10.86
CA TRP A 351 11.20 17.90 10.54
C TRP A 351 10.84 16.59 9.83
N PHE A 352 11.52 16.26 8.74
CA PHE A 352 11.24 15.01 8.00
C PHE A 352 11.58 13.75 8.82
N ALA A 353 12.67 13.77 9.56
CA ALA A 353 13.02 12.67 10.47
C ALA A 353 11.96 12.50 11.57
N GLY A 354 11.49 13.59 12.17
CA GLY A 354 10.43 13.57 13.17
C GLY A 354 9.11 13.01 12.62
N LEU A 355 8.72 13.42 11.40
CA LEU A 355 7.55 12.86 10.72
C LEU A 355 7.73 11.37 10.42
N ALA A 356 8.87 10.96 9.87
CA ALA A 356 9.13 9.55 9.56
C ALA A 356 9.05 8.69 10.82
N LEU A 357 9.69 9.10 11.91
CA LEU A 357 9.68 8.39 13.19
C LEU A 357 8.29 8.38 13.83
N GLY A 358 7.61 9.53 13.88
CA GLY A 358 6.28 9.64 14.47
C GLY A 358 5.24 8.80 13.72
N ILE A 359 5.22 8.86 12.39
CA ILE A 359 4.31 8.04 11.57
C ILE A 359 4.66 6.56 11.75
N THR A 360 5.96 6.19 11.73
CA THR A 360 6.37 4.80 11.97
C THR A 360 5.89 4.30 13.33
N ALA A 361 6.03 5.09 14.38
CA ALA A 361 5.55 4.72 15.70
C ALA A 361 4.04 4.47 15.72
N VAL A 362 3.25 5.36 15.09
CA VAL A 362 1.78 5.20 15.01
C VAL A 362 1.39 3.96 14.22
N ILE A 363 1.99 3.71 13.05
CA ILE A 363 1.60 2.57 12.20
C ILE A 363 2.12 1.21 12.71
N VAL A 364 3.19 1.21 13.51
CA VAL A 364 3.67 0.01 14.21
C VAL A 364 2.82 -0.27 15.45
N TYR A 365 2.48 0.75 16.22
CA TYR A 365 1.56 0.61 17.34
C TYR A 365 0.20 0.10 16.87
N GLY A 366 -0.36 0.73 15.85
CA GLY A 366 -1.65 0.40 15.25
C GLY A 366 -2.82 1.14 15.92
N VAL A 367 -3.80 1.54 15.10
CA VAL A 367 -4.95 2.30 15.59
C VAL A 367 -6.11 1.42 16.03
N VAL A 368 -6.22 0.22 15.46
CA VAL A 368 -7.34 -0.71 15.73
C VAL A 368 -7.02 -1.69 16.84
N THR A 369 -5.74 -2.01 17.01
CA THR A 369 -5.28 -3.07 17.95
C THR A 369 -5.80 -2.91 19.38
N PHE A 370 -6.02 -1.68 19.82
CA PHE A 370 -6.39 -1.34 21.20
C PHE A 370 -7.79 -0.75 21.31
N GLN A 371 -8.54 -0.71 20.20
CA GLN A 371 -9.92 -0.27 20.22
C GLN A 371 -10.85 -1.40 20.66
N ALA A 372 -11.88 -1.07 21.44
CA ALA A 372 -12.88 -2.05 21.88
C ALA A 372 -13.68 -2.55 20.66
N TRP A 373 -13.68 -3.86 20.47
CA TRP A 373 -14.51 -4.53 19.49
C TRP A 373 -15.92 -4.69 20.10
N GLY A 374 -16.82 -3.76 19.77
CA GLY A 374 -18.18 -3.75 20.31
C GLY A 374 -19.23 -3.77 19.22
N VAL A 375 -20.44 -4.17 19.60
CA VAL A 375 -21.64 -4.13 18.74
C VAL A 375 -22.17 -2.71 18.61
N GLU A 376 -21.90 -1.86 19.63
CA GLU A 376 -22.36 -0.47 19.67
C GLU A 376 -21.74 0.40 18.59
N PRO A 377 -22.49 1.37 18.04
CA PRO A 377 -21.97 2.33 17.09
C PRO A 377 -20.78 3.11 17.63
N VAL A 378 -19.71 3.22 16.83
CA VAL A 378 -18.54 4.01 17.18
C VAL A 378 -18.81 5.48 16.87
N ARG A 379 -18.76 6.32 17.90
CA ARG A 379 -18.99 7.77 17.78
C ARG A 379 -17.76 8.57 18.19
N THR A 380 -17.52 9.62 17.45
CA THR A 380 -16.55 10.66 17.83
C THR A 380 -17.20 11.63 18.81
N GLN A 381 -16.82 11.59 20.07
CA GLN A 381 -17.47 12.37 21.14
C GLN A 381 -16.64 13.60 21.55
N ASN A 382 -15.35 13.56 21.35
CA ASN A 382 -14.43 14.61 21.77
C ASN A 382 -13.21 14.70 20.81
N PRO A 383 -12.37 15.75 20.91
CA PRO A 383 -11.18 15.90 20.05
C PRO A 383 -10.17 14.76 20.14
N ALA A 384 -10.01 14.12 21.30
CA ALA A 384 -9.10 12.99 21.44
C ALA A 384 -9.60 11.76 20.70
N ASP A 385 -10.90 11.45 20.79
CA ASP A 385 -11.54 10.41 19.99
C ASP A 385 -11.36 10.68 18.50
N PHE A 386 -11.55 11.94 18.07
CA PHE A 386 -11.35 12.33 16.68
C PHE A 386 -9.95 11.97 16.18
N VAL A 387 -8.92 12.32 16.93
CA VAL A 387 -7.53 12.06 16.53
C VAL A 387 -7.23 10.57 16.53
N VAL A 388 -7.61 9.85 17.59
CA VAL A 388 -7.29 8.43 17.74
C VAL A 388 -8.06 7.56 16.74
N GLN A 389 -9.37 7.79 16.61
CA GLN A 389 -10.22 7.00 15.73
C GLN A 389 -9.95 7.25 14.23
N ASN A 390 -9.37 8.38 13.88
CA ASN A 390 -9.13 8.79 12.48
C ASN A 390 -7.64 8.97 12.18
N ALA A 391 -6.74 8.41 12.97
CA ALA A 391 -5.31 8.68 12.87
C ALA A 391 -4.74 8.42 11.47
N TYR A 392 -5.16 7.35 10.80
CA TYR A 392 -4.66 7.04 9.45
C TYR A 392 -5.27 7.94 8.37
N VAL A 393 -6.50 8.39 8.55
CA VAL A 393 -7.09 9.44 7.68
C VAL A 393 -6.28 10.73 7.81
N LEU A 394 -6.00 11.17 9.04
CA LEU A 394 -5.24 12.40 9.31
C LEU A 394 -3.81 12.29 8.79
N ILE A 395 -3.13 11.17 9.02
CA ILE A 395 -1.78 10.91 8.49
C ILE A 395 -1.80 10.90 6.96
N SER A 396 -2.81 10.28 6.32
CA SER A 396 -2.93 10.27 4.86
C SER A 396 -3.09 11.67 4.30
N VAL A 397 -3.97 12.50 4.88
CA VAL A 397 -4.15 13.90 4.48
C VAL A 397 -2.87 14.69 4.70
N LEU A 398 -2.21 14.53 5.84
CA LEU A 398 -0.91 15.17 6.12
C LEU A 398 0.11 14.79 5.05
N LEU A 399 0.26 13.51 4.73
CA LEU A 399 1.20 13.01 3.73
C LEU A 399 0.88 13.52 2.33
N LEU A 400 -0.40 13.63 1.97
CA LEU A 400 -0.80 14.26 0.71
C LEU A 400 -0.29 15.71 0.60
N VAL A 401 -0.08 16.42 1.71
CA VAL A 401 0.42 17.80 1.72
C VAL A 401 1.94 17.86 1.83
N VAL A 402 2.55 17.04 2.70
CA VAL A 402 3.96 17.25 3.10
C VAL A 402 4.96 16.41 2.33
N LEU A 403 4.56 15.31 1.68
CA LEU A 403 5.51 14.50 0.91
C LEU A 403 6.24 15.38 -0.12
N PRO A 404 7.58 15.33 -0.15
CA PRO A 404 8.34 16.15 -1.08
C PRO A 404 8.04 15.75 -2.53
N VAL A 405 7.74 16.74 -3.35
CA VAL A 405 7.61 16.58 -4.82
C VAL A 405 8.69 17.43 -5.46
N PRO A 406 9.58 16.85 -6.28
CA PRO A 406 10.66 17.59 -6.93
C PRO A 406 10.14 18.79 -7.72
N ALA A 407 10.85 19.92 -7.63
CA ALA A 407 10.56 21.09 -8.45
C ALA A 407 11.07 20.87 -9.89
N ARG A 408 10.26 21.21 -10.89
CA ARG A 408 10.57 21.02 -12.32
C ARG A 408 11.90 21.67 -12.77
N ARG A 409 12.34 22.74 -12.11
CA ARG A 409 13.59 23.47 -12.42
C ARG A 409 14.88 22.67 -12.12
N ALA A 410 14.88 21.76 -11.15
CA ALA A 410 16.08 20.99 -10.82
C ALA A 410 16.43 19.95 -11.90
N GLN A 411 15.45 19.52 -12.68
CA GLN A 411 15.63 18.55 -13.76
C GLN A 411 16.19 19.24 -15.02
N GLU A 412 15.64 20.39 -15.39
CA GLU A 412 16.12 21.17 -16.53
C GLU A 412 17.59 21.62 -16.35
N ASP A 413 17.98 21.97 -15.10
CA ASP A 413 19.36 22.32 -14.77
C ASP A 413 20.33 21.10 -14.77
N SER A 414 19.85 19.91 -14.37
CA SER A 414 20.65 18.69 -14.44
C SER A 414 20.83 18.22 -15.88
N ASP A 415 19.78 18.23 -16.67
CA ASP A 415 19.80 17.85 -18.09
C ASP A 415 20.71 18.82 -18.91
N HIS A 416 20.65 20.11 -18.59
CA HIS A 416 21.56 21.11 -19.21
C HIS A 416 23.03 20.94 -18.79
N ARG A 417 23.30 20.52 -17.57
CA ARG A 417 24.67 20.21 -17.11
C ARG A 417 25.22 18.95 -17.77
N GLU A 418 24.41 17.91 -17.90
CA GLU A 418 24.79 16.68 -18.60
C GLU A 418 24.98 16.92 -20.10
N GLU A 419 24.16 17.73 -20.74
CA GLU A 419 24.28 18.06 -22.13
C GLU A 419 25.55 18.91 -22.41
N LYS A 420 25.85 19.87 -21.55
CA LYS A 420 27.11 20.63 -21.59
C LYS A 420 28.35 19.75 -21.37
N SER A 421 28.28 18.80 -20.42
CA SER A 421 29.37 17.85 -20.17
C SER A 421 29.63 16.96 -21.40
N ARG A 422 28.56 16.44 -22.03
CA ARG A 422 28.64 15.62 -23.23
C ARG A 422 29.13 16.43 -24.47
N GLN A 423 28.85 17.73 -24.54
CA GLN A 423 29.37 18.59 -25.59
C GLN A 423 30.86 18.92 -25.43
N MET A 424 31.32 19.10 -24.17
CA MET A 424 32.77 19.29 -23.90
C MET A 424 33.59 18.05 -24.19
N ASP A 425 33.08 16.84 -23.94
CA ASP A 425 33.75 15.58 -24.27
C ASP A 425 33.81 15.27 -25.77
N ARG A 426 33.01 15.95 -26.59
CA ARG A 426 32.97 15.75 -28.04
C ARG A 426 33.77 16.80 -28.84
N SER A 427 34.41 17.77 -28.18
CA SER A 427 35.25 18.75 -28.85
C SER A 427 36.61 18.11 -29.19
N PRO A 428 36.98 17.93 -30.47
CA PRO A 428 38.26 17.38 -30.83
C PRO A 428 39.39 18.36 -30.45
N GLN A 429 40.46 17.83 -29.82
CA GLN A 429 41.72 18.52 -29.60
C GLN A 429 42.50 18.64 -30.90
#